data_4efff12842bf2b44b159c41fea9b3594
#
_entry.id   4efff12842bf2b44b159c41fea9b3594
#
_cell.length_a   1.000
_cell.length_b   1.000
_cell.length_c   1.000
_cell.angle_alpha   90.00
_cell.angle_beta   90.00
_cell.angle_gamma   90.00
#
_symmetry.space_group_name_H-M   'P 1'
#
loop_
_entity.id
_entity.type
_entity.pdbx_description
1 polymer ?
#
loop_
_entity_poly.entity_id
_entity_poly.type
_entity_poly.pdbx_seq_one_letter_code
_entity_poly.pdbx_strand_id
1 'polypeptide(L)'
;GKYEFTLVGTNDGKLIEELGFVNGEGVIHKLSDSKISTVIPEKLFLKAILGLAISITVGMVIIGGIKRIGKVASMLVPVMSLIYVTGALFIIFWNYDRILDSFYLIFKHAFTPTAATGGFAGATVLYAVTWGVRRAAFSNEAGFGSAPIAHAAAKTKEPVREGLVALMEPLVDTLVICTMTALVIVITGEWTGKADSSVLTTNAFNAGIPYFGGVIVAIGLILFAISTAISWSYYGDRCAEYLFGPRAILPYRWLYVISLFVGAVVQLEFVWNFSDITLGLMALPNLIAIVALSGVVVSLTKDYFSRKHIRTN
;
A
#
# COMPACT_ATOMS: atom_id res chain seq x y z
N GLY A 1 -14.85 -18.61 5.75
CA GLY A 1 -14.94 -19.83 6.53
C GLY A 1 -13.58 -20.16 7.09
N LYS A 2 -13.46 -20.26 8.43
CA LYS A 2 -12.27 -20.78 9.09
C LYS A 2 -12.23 -22.28 8.83
N TYR A 3 -11.20 -22.75 8.19
CA TYR A 3 -10.88 -24.16 8.09
C TYR A 3 -9.97 -24.51 9.28
N GLU A 4 -10.48 -25.26 10.26
CA GLU A 4 -9.66 -25.86 11.30
C GLU A 4 -9.15 -27.21 10.81
N PHE A 5 -7.83 -27.38 10.78
CA PHE A 5 -7.21 -28.66 10.52
C PHE A 5 -7.15 -29.43 11.85
N THR A 6 -8.00 -30.42 12.01
CA THR A 6 -7.92 -31.32 13.15
C THR A 6 -7.25 -32.62 12.73
N LEU A 7 -6.11 -32.95 13.33
CA LEU A 7 -5.49 -34.25 13.21
C LEU A 7 -6.30 -35.26 14.03
N VAL A 8 -7.04 -36.13 13.36
CA VAL A 8 -7.78 -37.22 14.03
C VAL A 8 -6.84 -38.41 14.13
N GLY A 9 -6.28 -38.64 15.32
CA GLY A 9 -5.56 -39.86 15.62
C GLY A 9 -6.55 -40.98 16.02
N THR A 10 -6.43 -42.15 15.42
CA THR A 10 -7.12 -43.36 15.91
C THR A 10 -6.29 -44.02 17.00
N ASN A 11 -6.97 -44.62 18.00
CA ASN A 11 -6.38 -45.15 19.24
C ASN A 11 -5.43 -46.36 19.07
N ASP A 12 -5.13 -46.79 17.85
CA ASP A 12 -4.43 -48.04 17.57
C ASP A 12 -2.98 -47.86 17.02
N GLY A 13 -2.37 -46.71 17.23
CA GLY A 13 -0.95 -46.56 16.93
C GLY A 13 -0.53 -46.68 15.45
N LYS A 14 -1.49 -46.73 14.51
CA LYS A 14 -1.20 -46.63 13.08
C LYS A 14 -1.16 -45.19 12.64
N LEU A 15 -0.11 -44.87 11.91
CA LEU A 15 0.14 -43.54 11.31
C LEU A 15 -1.14 -43.03 10.60
N ILE A 16 -1.40 -41.76 10.77
CA ILE A 16 -2.50 -41.03 10.16
C ILE A 16 -2.35 -41.09 8.64
N GLU A 17 -3.12 -41.94 7.99
CA GLU A 17 -3.15 -42.07 6.53
C GLU A 17 -4.22 -41.19 5.88
N GLU A 18 -5.03 -40.44 6.65
CA GLU A 18 -6.12 -39.66 6.10
C GLU A 18 -6.14 -38.24 6.65
N LEU A 19 -5.86 -37.28 5.79
CA LEU A 19 -6.07 -35.85 6.04
C LEU A 19 -7.48 -35.46 5.58
N GLY A 20 -8.31 -34.96 6.52
CA GLY A 20 -9.65 -34.46 6.26
C GLY A 20 -9.84 -33.06 6.85
N PHE A 21 -10.79 -32.30 6.36
CA PHE A 21 -11.23 -31.06 6.99
C PHE A 21 -12.67 -31.16 7.46
N VAL A 22 -12.97 -30.49 8.59
CA VAL A 22 -14.31 -30.41 9.15
C VAL A 22 -14.93 -29.10 8.69
N ASN A 23 -16.11 -29.16 8.07
CA ASN A 23 -16.88 -27.95 7.75
C ASN A 23 -17.62 -27.46 9.01
N GLY A 24 -18.21 -26.26 8.95
CA GLY A 24 -18.95 -25.65 10.06
C GLY A 24 -20.15 -26.46 10.58
N GLU A 25 -20.51 -27.59 9.94
CA GLU A 25 -21.60 -28.52 10.32
C GLU A 25 -21.04 -29.80 10.92
N GLY A 26 -19.75 -29.93 11.14
CA GLY A 26 -19.13 -31.10 11.75
C GLY A 26 -18.94 -32.29 10.81
N VAL A 27 -19.15 -32.12 9.49
CA VAL A 27 -18.97 -33.18 8.51
C VAL A 27 -17.51 -33.28 8.09
N ILE A 28 -16.90 -34.47 8.26
CA ILE A 28 -15.53 -34.73 7.85
C ILE A 28 -15.51 -35.03 6.33
N HIS A 29 -14.88 -34.12 5.57
CA HIS A 29 -14.64 -34.37 4.14
C HIS A 29 -13.24 -34.95 3.99
N LYS A 30 -13.15 -36.19 3.50
CA LYS A 30 -11.89 -36.80 3.11
C LYS A 30 -11.33 -36.10 1.89
N LEU A 31 -10.12 -35.59 2.01
CA LEU A 31 -9.38 -35.10 0.85
C LEU A 31 -8.81 -36.31 0.11
N SER A 32 -9.36 -36.63 -1.05
CA SER A 32 -8.72 -37.60 -1.92
C SER A 32 -7.39 -37.01 -2.44
N ASP A 33 -6.33 -37.82 -2.44
CA ASP A 33 -4.96 -37.43 -2.84
C ASP A 33 -4.88 -36.70 -4.19
N SER A 34 -5.82 -36.94 -5.08
CA SER A 34 -5.91 -36.28 -6.38
C SER A 34 -6.33 -34.81 -6.34
N LYS A 35 -7.03 -34.35 -5.26
CA LYS A 35 -7.46 -32.95 -5.16
C LYS A 35 -6.45 -32.04 -4.44
N ILE A 36 -5.60 -32.59 -3.60
CA ILE A 36 -4.56 -31.81 -2.90
C ILE A 36 -3.46 -31.43 -3.88
N SER A 37 -3.12 -32.30 -4.81
CA SER A 37 -2.03 -32.09 -5.78
C SER A 37 -2.34 -31.06 -6.87
N THR A 38 -3.63 -30.73 -7.11
CA THR A 38 -4.00 -29.87 -8.25
C THR A 38 -4.39 -28.44 -7.87
N VAL A 39 -4.84 -28.18 -6.64
CA VAL A 39 -5.35 -26.83 -6.27
C VAL A 39 -4.26 -25.91 -5.71
N ILE A 40 -3.25 -26.45 -5.03
CA ILE A 40 -2.17 -25.63 -4.45
C ILE A 40 -1.12 -25.22 -5.51
N PRO A 41 -0.71 -26.10 -6.44
CA PRO A 41 0.34 -25.75 -7.41
C PRO A 41 -0.08 -24.65 -8.38
N GLU A 42 -1.33 -24.61 -8.82
CA GLU A 42 -1.75 -23.69 -9.88
C GLU A 42 -1.75 -22.22 -9.41
N LYS A 43 -2.28 -21.93 -8.23
CA LYS A 43 -2.24 -20.58 -7.66
C LYS A 43 -0.82 -20.14 -7.29
N LEU A 44 -0.01 -21.05 -6.76
CA LEU A 44 1.40 -20.77 -6.42
C LEU A 44 2.22 -20.54 -7.68
N PHE A 45 2.00 -21.34 -8.71
CA PHE A 45 2.66 -21.22 -10.02
C PHE A 45 2.34 -19.87 -10.67
N LEU A 46 1.07 -19.45 -10.66
CA LEU A 46 0.67 -18.15 -11.19
C LEU A 46 1.30 -17.00 -10.43
N LYS A 47 1.31 -17.06 -9.08
CA LYS A 47 2.00 -16.08 -8.24
C LYS A 47 3.50 -16.01 -8.54
N ALA A 48 4.14 -17.15 -8.73
CA ALA A 48 5.57 -17.22 -9.06
C ALA A 48 5.87 -16.61 -10.44
N ILE A 49 5.04 -16.87 -11.47
CA ILE A 49 5.21 -16.26 -12.79
C ILE A 49 5.03 -14.74 -12.73
N LEU A 50 3.96 -14.26 -12.08
CA LEU A 50 3.70 -12.84 -11.94
C LEU A 50 4.78 -12.16 -11.11
N GLY A 51 5.19 -12.77 -10.00
CA GLY A 51 6.28 -12.28 -9.17
C GLY A 51 7.61 -12.20 -9.93
N LEU A 52 7.92 -13.20 -10.73
CA LEU A 52 9.13 -13.20 -11.57
C LEU A 52 9.06 -12.11 -12.65
N ALA A 53 7.93 -11.95 -13.32
CA ALA A 53 7.74 -10.91 -14.33
C ALA A 53 7.90 -9.50 -13.74
N ILE A 54 7.30 -9.24 -12.57
CA ILE A 54 7.43 -7.96 -11.84
C ILE A 54 8.89 -7.75 -11.42
N SER A 55 9.53 -8.76 -10.82
CA SER A 55 10.92 -8.67 -10.36
C SER A 55 11.89 -8.40 -11.49
N ILE A 56 11.72 -9.05 -12.64
CA ILE A 56 12.53 -8.78 -13.84
C ILE A 56 12.29 -7.36 -14.34
N THR A 57 11.02 -6.92 -14.43
CA THR A 57 10.68 -5.59 -14.94
C THR A 57 11.28 -4.49 -14.04
N VAL A 58 11.09 -4.61 -12.73
CA VAL A 58 11.67 -3.68 -11.75
C VAL A 58 13.20 -3.76 -11.79
N GLY A 59 13.78 -4.96 -11.82
CA GLY A 59 15.22 -5.19 -11.88
C GLY A 59 15.88 -4.51 -13.08
N MET A 60 15.28 -4.62 -14.27
CA MET A 60 15.77 -3.94 -15.49
C MET A 60 15.81 -2.40 -15.33
N VAL A 61 14.92 -1.84 -14.52
CA VAL A 61 14.89 -0.39 -14.28
C VAL A 61 15.93 0.00 -13.23
N ILE A 62 15.94 -0.66 -12.07
CA ILE A 62 16.75 -0.24 -10.92
C ILE A 62 18.26 -0.47 -11.14
N ILE A 63 18.65 -1.51 -11.88
CA ILE A 63 20.04 -1.77 -12.21
C ILE A 63 20.62 -0.60 -13.04
N GLY A 64 19.79 0.08 -13.84
CA GLY A 64 20.18 1.27 -14.60
C GLY A 64 20.40 2.53 -13.77
N GLY A 65 20.14 2.51 -12.46
CA GLY A 65 20.40 3.59 -11.52
C GLY A 65 19.38 4.74 -11.55
N ILE A 66 19.66 5.77 -10.73
CA ILE A 66 18.74 6.88 -10.45
C ILE A 66 18.17 7.59 -11.68
N LYS A 67 19.00 7.80 -12.72
CA LYS A 67 18.54 8.46 -13.96
C LYS A 67 17.45 7.66 -14.67
N ARG A 68 17.59 6.33 -14.69
CA ARG A 68 16.61 5.44 -15.30
C ARG A 68 15.36 5.32 -14.43
N ILE A 69 15.53 5.22 -13.11
CA ILE A 69 14.45 5.22 -12.12
C ILE A 69 13.59 6.49 -12.31
N GLY A 70 14.18 7.68 -12.28
CA GLY A 70 13.47 8.94 -12.45
C GLY A 70 12.74 9.05 -13.81
N LYS A 71 13.39 8.61 -14.90
CA LYS A 71 12.76 8.64 -16.23
C LYS A 71 11.54 7.72 -16.32
N VAL A 72 11.63 6.50 -15.79
CA VAL A 72 10.52 5.55 -15.81
C VAL A 72 9.38 6.01 -14.88
N ALA A 73 9.70 6.45 -13.67
CA ALA A 73 8.71 6.96 -12.73
C ALA A 73 7.97 8.19 -13.28
N SER A 74 8.67 9.14 -13.88
CA SER A 74 8.04 10.35 -14.46
C SER A 74 7.11 10.06 -15.63
N MET A 75 7.22 8.90 -16.27
CA MET A 75 6.30 8.48 -17.33
C MET A 75 5.14 7.62 -16.79
N LEU A 76 5.42 6.72 -15.84
CA LEU A 76 4.40 5.83 -15.29
C LEU A 76 3.39 6.57 -14.41
N VAL A 77 3.86 7.46 -13.52
CA VAL A 77 3.02 8.12 -12.52
C VAL A 77 1.89 8.95 -13.14
N PRO A 78 2.13 9.83 -14.13
CA PRO A 78 1.04 10.59 -14.76
C PRO A 78 0.02 9.70 -15.46
N VAL A 79 0.48 8.64 -16.16
CA VAL A 79 -0.41 7.75 -16.91
C VAL A 79 -1.32 6.97 -15.95
N MET A 80 -0.75 6.36 -14.90
CA MET A 80 -1.55 5.60 -13.93
C MET A 80 -2.53 6.51 -13.18
N SER A 81 -2.09 7.71 -12.77
CA SER A 81 -2.93 8.66 -12.09
C SER A 81 -4.07 9.13 -12.97
N LEU A 82 -3.80 9.43 -14.25
CA LEU A 82 -4.83 9.86 -15.19
C LEU A 82 -5.91 8.78 -15.39
N ILE A 83 -5.50 7.54 -15.59
CA ILE A 83 -6.44 6.41 -15.77
C ILE A 83 -7.31 6.24 -14.52
N TYR A 84 -6.68 6.18 -13.34
CA TYR A 84 -7.38 5.95 -12.08
C TYR A 84 -8.31 7.11 -11.71
N VAL A 85 -7.79 8.34 -11.74
CA VAL A 85 -8.54 9.56 -11.40
C VAL A 85 -9.72 9.76 -12.33
N THR A 86 -9.53 9.56 -13.64
CA THR A 86 -10.63 9.69 -14.61
C THR A 86 -11.73 8.67 -14.33
N GLY A 87 -11.38 7.40 -14.06
CA GLY A 87 -12.37 6.39 -13.70
C GLY A 87 -13.09 6.69 -12.39
N ALA A 88 -12.38 7.13 -11.36
CA ALA A 88 -12.98 7.49 -10.09
C ALA A 88 -13.90 8.72 -10.20
N LEU A 89 -13.45 9.76 -10.89
CA LEU A 89 -14.26 10.96 -11.13
C LEU A 89 -15.52 10.63 -11.92
N PHE A 90 -15.43 9.77 -12.94
CA PHE A 90 -16.60 9.33 -13.69
C PHE A 90 -17.65 8.70 -12.75
N ILE A 91 -17.27 7.79 -11.87
CA ILE A 91 -18.18 7.15 -10.93
C ILE A 91 -18.78 8.18 -9.96
N ILE A 92 -17.96 9.07 -9.42
CA ILE A 92 -18.38 10.09 -8.46
C ILE A 92 -19.39 11.06 -9.11
N PHE A 93 -19.09 11.58 -10.31
CA PHE A 93 -19.98 12.51 -11.00
C PHE A 93 -21.27 11.85 -11.51
N TRP A 94 -21.20 10.57 -11.91
CA TRP A 94 -22.39 9.83 -12.30
C TRP A 94 -23.37 9.62 -11.13
N ASN A 95 -22.85 9.59 -9.89
CA ASN A 95 -23.63 9.43 -8.67
C ASN A 95 -23.53 10.68 -7.77
N TYR A 96 -23.57 11.86 -8.36
CA TYR A 96 -23.37 13.12 -7.64
C TYR A 96 -24.37 13.35 -6.48
N ASP A 97 -25.57 12.79 -6.59
CA ASP A 97 -26.64 12.80 -5.58
C ASP A 97 -26.23 12.10 -4.27
N ARG A 98 -25.31 11.13 -4.33
CA ARG A 98 -24.84 10.34 -3.18
C ARG A 98 -23.56 10.88 -2.52
N ILE A 99 -22.97 11.91 -3.06
CA ILE A 99 -21.68 12.43 -2.55
C ILE A 99 -21.82 12.92 -1.12
N LEU A 100 -22.82 13.75 -0.82
CA LEU A 100 -23.04 14.32 0.51
C LEU A 100 -23.40 13.24 1.52
N ASP A 101 -24.23 12.28 1.16
CA ASP A 101 -24.60 11.15 2.00
C ASP A 101 -23.40 10.26 2.29
N SER A 102 -22.51 10.07 1.33
CA SER A 102 -21.28 9.30 1.51
C SER A 102 -20.33 9.99 2.49
N PHE A 103 -20.14 11.28 2.41
CA PHE A 103 -19.37 12.04 3.41
C PHE A 103 -20.03 11.96 4.78
N TYR A 104 -21.36 12.13 4.86
CA TYR A 104 -22.08 11.99 6.12
C TYR A 104 -21.88 10.61 6.75
N LEU A 105 -21.93 9.52 5.97
CA LEU A 105 -21.68 8.17 6.44
C LEU A 105 -20.25 8.00 6.96
N ILE A 106 -19.26 8.49 6.23
CA ILE A 106 -17.83 8.42 6.65
C ILE A 106 -17.67 9.11 8.00
N PHE A 107 -18.11 10.36 8.13
CA PHE A 107 -17.98 11.11 9.40
C PHE A 107 -18.80 10.49 10.53
N LYS A 108 -20.03 10.09 10.26
CA LYS A 108 -20.88 9.43 11.26
C LYS A 108 -20.22 8.17 11.82
N HIS A 109 -19.73 7.28 10.96
CA HIS A 109 -19.14 6.02 11.39
C HIS A 109 -17.72 6.16 11.96
N ALA A 110 -17.01 7.25 11.66
CA ALA A 110 -15.72 7.55 12.29
C ALA A 110 -15.85 7.88 13.78
N PHE A 111 -16.99 8.47 14.20
CA PHE A 111 -17.18 8.97 15.58
C PHE A 111 -18.32 8.29 16.33
N THR A 112 -19.12 7.46 15.67
CA THR A 112 -20.20 6.69 16.34
C THR A 112 -19.85 5.21 16.38
N PRO A 113 -19.99 4.55 17.55
CA PRO A 113 -19.88 3.11 17.61
C PRO A 113 -20.97 2.49 16.74
N THR A 114 -20.61 1.65 15.79
CA THR A 114 -21.59 0.81 15.10
C THR A 114 -22.16 -0.19 16.10
N ALA A 115 -23.39 -0.01 16.47
CA ALA A 115 -24.12 -0.88 17.42
C ALA A 115 -24.23 -2.36 16.97
N ALA A 116 -23.77 -2.70 15.78
CA ALA A 116 -23.97 -4.00 15.15
C ALA A 116 -23.02 -5.11 15.61
N THR A 117 -21.96 -4.82 16.38
CA THR A 117 -20.95 -5.85 16.73
C THR A 117 -20.81 -6.16 18.20
N GLY A 118 -21.74 -5.74 19.08
CA GLY A 118 -21.75 -6.16 20.50
C GLY A 118 -20.48 -5.85 21.31
N GLY A 119 -19.59 -4.99 20.79
CA GLY A 119 -18.33 -4.62 21.42
C GLY A 119 -18.41 -3.26 22.10
N PHE A 120 -17.56 -3.02 23.08
CA PHE A 120 -17.42 -1.75 23.79
C PHE A 120 -17.27 -0.58 22.79
N ALA A 121 -18.13 0.42 22.92
CA ALA A 121 -18.17 1.60 22.05
C ALA A 121 -16.80 2.30 21.86
N GLY A 122 -15.99 2.37 22.93
CA GLY A 122 -14.64 2.92 22.87
C GLY A 122 -13.63 2.09 22.05
N ALA A 123 -13.81 0.76 22.01
CA ALA A 123 -12.92 -0.12 21.25
C ALA A 123 -13.09 0.06 19.73
N THR A 124 -14.31 0.32 19.27
CA THR A 124 -14.57 0.55 17.83
C THR A 124 -14.01 1.85 17.33
N VAL A 125 -14.11 2.94 18.10
CA VAL A 125 -13.50 4.23 17.74
C VAL A 125 -11.98 4.13 17.72
N LEU A 126 -11.38 3.52 18.75
CA LEU A 126 -9.94 3.31 18.80
C LEU A 126 -9.45 2.46 17.62
N TYR A 127 -10.19 1.43 17.26
CA TYR A 127 -9.89 0.57 16.12
C TYR A 127 -9.94 1.34 14.80
N ALA A 128 -10.99 2.16 14.58
CA ALA A 128 -11.12 2.99 13.39
C ALA A 128 -9.99 4.02 13.28
N VAL A 129 -9.65 4.71 14.39
CA VAL A 129 -8.53 5.65 14.45
C VAL A 129 -7.20 4.94 14.17
N THR A 130 -6.96 3.78 14.79
CA THR A 130 -5.72 3.02 14.61
C THR A 130 -5.53 2.60 13.15
N TRP A 131 -6.57 2.03 12.53
CA TRP A 131 -6.51 1.62 11.14
C TRP A 131 -6.43 2.80 10.19
N GLY A 132 -7.19 3.87 10.44
CA GLY A 132 -7.15 5.09 9.63
C GLY A 132 -5.77 5.74 9.63
N VAL A 133 -5.19 5.97 10.81
CA VAL A 133 -3.84 6.55 10.94
C VAL A 133 -2.78 5.64 10.31
N ARG A 134 -2.84 4.33 10.60
CA ARG A 134 -1.89 3.35 10.05
C ARG A 134 -1.90 3.35 8.52
N ARG A 135 -3.08 3.33 7.89
CA ARG A 135 -3.19 3.27 6.44
C ARG A 135 -2.89 4.61 5.77
N ALA A 136 -3.30 5.73 6.36
CA ALA A 136 -2.94 7.05 5.86
C ALA A 136 -1.42 7.26 5.91
N ALA A 137 -0.77 6.98 7.05
CA ALA A 137 0.67 7.10 7.20
C ALA A 137 1.44 6.16 6.26
N PHE A 138 0.91 4.95 6.00
CA PHE A 138 1.47 4.02 5.03
C PHE A 138 1.41 4.57 3.59
N SER A 139 0.33 5.24 3.22
CA SER A 139 0.12 5.77 1.88
C SER A 139 0.99 6.99 1.60
N ASN A 140 0.96 7.98 2.50
CA ASN A 140 1.65 9.26 2.30
C ASN A 140 3.09 9.30 2.84
N GLU A 141 3.53 8.23 3.50
CA GLU A 141 4.89 8.07 4.07
C GLU A 141 5.33 9.19 5.04
N ALA A 142 4.41 10.06 5.47
CA ALA A 142 4.73 11.19 6.32
C ALA A 142 5.21 10.73 7.71
N GLY A 143 6.40 11.16 8.10
CA GLY A 143 7.00 10.81 9.38
C GLY A 143 7.84 9.53 9.39
N PHE A 144 7.93 8.79 8.28
CA PHE A 144 8.75 7.58 8.20
C PHE A 144 10.21 7.84 7.80
N GLY A 145 10.53 9.02 7.23
CA GLY A 145 11.89 9.39 6.84
C GLY A 145 12.25 9.00 5.41
N SER A 146 11.33 8.40 4.65
CA SER A 146 11.50 8.08 3.22
C SER A 146 11.45 9.34 2.34
N ALA A 147 10.48 10.22 2.56
CA ALA A 147 10.34 11.47 1.81
C ALA A 147 11.62 12.33 1.79
N PRO A 148 12.33 12.58 2.91
CA PRO A 148 13.60 13.30 2.89
C PRO A 148 14.67 12.68 1.98
N ILE A 149 14.69 11.35 1.81
CA ILE A 149 15.66 10.67 0.94
C ILE A 149 15.40 11.04 -0.54
N ALA A 150 14.13 11.08 -0.96
CA ALA A 150 13.75 11.49 -2.31
C ALA A 150 14.03 12.97 -2.54
N HIS A 151 13.60 13.84 -1.63
CA HIS A 151 13.71 15.29 -1.74
C HIS A 151 15.14 15.79 -1.61
N ALA A 152 16.03 15.04 -0.95
CA ALA A 152 17.46 15.34 -0.92
C ALA A 152 18.14 15.31 -2.33
N ALA A 153 17.52 14.63 -3.31
CA ALA A 153 17.99 14.62 -4.70
C ALA A 153 17.53 15.84 -5.53
N ALA A 154 16.70 16.72 -4.97
CA ALA A 154 16.18 17.89 -5.65
C ALA A 154 17.29 18.90 -6.01
N LYS A 155 17.17 19.50 -7.17
CA LYS A 155 18.14 20.50 -7.66
C LYS A 155 17.78 21.90 -7.15
N THR A 156 17.74 22.06 -5.84
CA THR A 156 17.48 23.35 -5.20
C THR A 156 18.51 23.64 -4.12
N LYS A 157 18.75 24.93 -3.86
CA LYS A 157 19.55 25.40 -2.72
C LYS A 157 18.69 25.91 -1.57
N GLU A 158 17.38 25.92 -1.75
CA GLU A 158 16.40 26.46 -0.78
C GLU A 158 15.63 25.32 -0.11
N PRO A 159 16.03 24.87 1.09
CA PRO A 159 15.39 23.72 1.74
C PRO A 159 13.90 23.97 2.07
N VAL A 160 13.53 25.20 2.40
CA VAL A 160 12.11 25.53 2.68
C VAL A 160 11.25 25.41 1.42
N ARG A 161 11.77 25.82 0.26
CA ARG A 161 11.07 25.66 -1.01
C ARG A 161 10.82 24.20 -1.34
N GLU A 162 11.81 23.35 -1.12
CA GLU A 162 11.66 21.92 -1.32
C GLU A 162 10.69 21.30 -0.31
N GLY A 163 10.73 21.72 0.95
CA GLY A 163 9.76 21.31 1.96
C GLY A 163 8.31 21.67 1.59
N LEU A 164 8.10 22.85 0.97
CA LEU A 164 6.76 23.24 0.47
C LEU A 164 6.31 22.36 -0.71
N VAL A 165 7.22 21.92 -1.56
CA VAL A 165 6.90 20.94 -2.62
C VAL A 165 6.56 19.60 -2.01
N ALA A 166 7.32 19.13 -1.03
CA ALA A 166 7.06 17.87 -0.32
C ALA A 166 5.69 17.81 0.36
N LEU A 167 5.15 18.95 0.83
CA LEU A 167 3.80 19.04 1.38
C LEU A 167 2.70 18.68 0.38
N MET A 168 2.97 18.80 -0.93
CA MET A 168 1.98 18.44 -1.96
C MET A 168 1.76 16.92 -2.04
N GLU A 169 2.75 16.12 -1.63
CA GLU A 169 2.66 14.66 -1.68
C GLU A 169 1.51 14.13 -0.80
N PRO A 170 1.47 14.34 0.53
CA PRO A 170 0.38 13.87 1.37
C PRO A 170 -0.95 14.57 1.03
N LEU A 171 -0.94 15.80 0.51
CA LEU A 171 -2.15 16.48 0.08
C LEU A 171 -2.78 15.78 -1.13
N VAL A 172 -2.01 15.50 -2.16
CA VAL A 172 -2.53 14.84 -3.37
C VAL A 172 -2.86 13.38 -3.08
N ASP A 173 -1.97 12.65 -2.41
CA ASP A 173 -2.18 11.24 -2.09
C ASP A 173 -3.40 11.05 -1.18
N THR A 174 -3.41 11.67 -0.03
CA THR A 174 -4.40 11.37 1.02
C THR A 174 -5.69 12.17 0.84
N LEU A 175 -5.60 13.50 0.64
CA LEU A 175 -6.81 14.32 0.54
C LEU A 175 -7.50 14.21 -0.82
N VAL A 176 -6.80 13.86 -1.90
CA VAL A 176 -7.41 13.71 -3.21
C VAL A 176 -7.62 12.23 -3.56
N ILE A 177 -6.56 11.47 -3.74
CA ILE A 177 -6.66 10.10 -4.27
C ILE A 177 -7.36 9.15 -3.29
N CYS A 178 -6.95 9.13 -2.01
CA CYS A 178 -7.58 8.27 -1.02
C CYS A 178 -9.04 8.65 -0.77
N THR A 179 -9.36 9.95 -0.74
CA THR A 179 -10.76 10.41 -0.59
C THR A 179 -11.61 10.00 -1.77
N MET A 180 -11.11 10.13 -3.00
CA MET A 180 -11.81 9.68 -4.21
C MET A 180 -12.07 8.16 -4.15
N THR A 181 -11.08 7.37 -3.77
CA THR A 181 -11.22 5.92 -3.62
C THR A 181 -12.28 5.57 -2.56
N ALA A 182 -12.22 6.23 -1.40
CA ALA A 182 -13.21 6.04 -0.35
C ALA A 182 -14.63 6.41 -0.80
N LEU A 183 -14.80 7.52 -1.52
CA LEU A 183 -16.09 7.92 -2.07
C LEU A 183 -16.61 6.88 -3.07
N VAL A 184 -15.80 6.39 -3.99
CA VAL A 184 -16.21 5.34 -4.93
C VAL A 184 -16.71 4.10 -4.18
N ILE A 185 -15.99 3.64 -3.14
CA ILE A 185 -16.37 2.46 -2.35
C ILE A 185 -17.69 2.70 -1.59
N VAL A 186 -17.86 3.89 -1.01
CA VAL A 186 -19.07 4.21 -0.22
C VAL A 186 -20.28 4.44 -1.12
N ILE A 187 -20.12 5.19 -2.21
CA ILE A 187 -21.18 5.49 -3.19
C ILE A 187 -21.75 4.21 -3.81
N THR A 188 -20.88 3.25 -4.14
CA THR A 188 -21.28 1.97 -4.74
C THR A 188 -21.87 0.98 -3.71
N GLY A 189 -21.69 1.24 -2.41
CA GLY A 189 -22.20 0.36 -1.34
C GLY A 189 -21.36 -0.88 -1.06
N GLU A 190 -20.25 -1.08 -1.77
CA GLU A 190 -19.41 -2.27 -1.66
C GLU A 190 -18.73 -2.43 -0.29
N TRP A 191 -18.64 -1.34 0.49
CA TRP A 191 -18.12 -1.36 1.86
C TRP A 191 -18.93 -2.26 2.82
N THR A 192 -20.17 -2.61 2.48
CA THR A 192 -21.02 -3.53 3.27
C THR A 192 -20.71 -5.00 3.00
N GLY A 193 -19.94 -5.30 1.97
CA GLY A 193 -19.55 -6.64 1.57
C GLY A 193 -18.46 -7.26 2.47
N LYS A 194 -18.08 -8.49 2.14
CA LYS A 194 -16.98 -9.21 2.81
C LYS A 194 -15.65 -9.09 2.10
N ALA A 195 -15.61 -8.38 0.97
CA ALA A 195 -14.38 -8.17 0.22
C ALA A 195 -13.47 -7.19 0.98
N ASP A 196 -12.18 -7.40 0.90
CA ASP A 196 -11.17 -6.52 1.50
C ASP A 196 -10.09 -6.13 0.48
N SER A 197 -9.24 -5.19 0.88
CA SER A 197 -8.07 -4.75 0.09
C SER A 197 -8.42 -4.36 -1.35
N SER A 198 -7.62 -4.79 -2.32
CA SER A 198 -7.78 -4.47 -3.74
C SER A 198 -9.06 -5.06 -4.37
N VAL A 199 -9.56 -6.16 -3.80
CA VAL A 199 -10.82 -6.78 -4.27
C VAL A 199 -12.00 -5.87 -4.01
N LEU A 200 -12.05 -5.21 -2.85
CA LEU A 200 -13.07 -4.23 -2.51
C LEU A 200 -13.09 -3.06 -3.51
N THR A 201 -11.93 -2.49 -3.80
CA THR A 201 -11.81 -1.40 -4.79
C THR A 201 -12.22 -1.88 -6.20
N THR A 202 -11.82 -3.08 -6.59
CA THR A 202 -12.18 -3.66 -7.89
C THR A 202 -13.69 -3.85 -8.01
N ASN A 203 -14.34 -4.36 -6.97
CA ASN A 203 -15.80 -4.51 -6.95
C ASN A 203 -16.50 -3.16 -7.05
N ALA A 204 -16.05 -2.17 -6.29
CA ALA A 204 -16.61 -0.82 -6.32
C ALA A 204 -16.50 -0.17 -7.71
N PHE A 205 -15.36 -0.31 -8.37
CA PHE A 205 -15.21 0.20 -9.74
C PHE A 205 -16.05 -0.59 -10.75
N ASN A 206 -16.19 -1.91 -10.61
CA ASN A 206 -17.06 -2.72 -11.45
C ASN A 206 -18.54 -2.38 -11.27
N ALA A 207 -18.97 -2.07 -10.05
CA ALA A 207 -20.32 -1.60 -9.77
C ALA A 207 -20.60 -0.23 -10.41
N GLY A 208 -19.57 0.66 -10.40
CA GLY A 208 -19.68 2.00 -10.98
C GLY A 208 -19.49 2.06 -12.50
N ILE A 209 -18.61 1.22 -13.06
CA ILE A 209 -18.31 1.12 -14.49
C ILE A 209 -18.33 -0.36 -14.89
N PRO A 210 -19.51 -0.91 -15.27
CA PRO A 210 -19.61 -2.31 -15.66
C PRO A 210 -18.65 -2.66 -16.79
N TYR A 211 -18.04 -3.85 -16.74
CA TYR A 211 -17.06 -4.42 -17.66
C TYR A 211 -15.66 -3.77 -17.67
N PHE A 212 -15.53 -2.46 -17.43
CA PHE A 212 -14.27 -1.74 -17.51
C PHE A 212 -13.67 -1.37 -16.15
N GLY A 213 -14.48 -1.28 -15.10
CA GLY A 213 -14.03 -0.84 -13.78
C GLY A 213 -12.90 -1.72 -13.22
N GLY A 214 -13.04 -3.03 -13.28
CA GLY A 214 -12.02 -3.96 -12.85
C GLY A 214 -10.72 -3.87 -13.67
N VAL A 215 -10.81 -3.59 -14.96
CA VAL A 215 -9.64 -3.40 -15.83
C VAL A 215 -8.88 -2.12 -15.45
N ILE A 216 -9.60 -1.04 -15.18
CA ILE A 216 -9.01 0.24 -14.72
C ILE A 216 -8.22 0.01 -13.42
N VAL A 217 -8.84 -0.67 -12.44
CA VAL A 217 -8.19 -0.97 -11.15
C VAL A 217 -7.01 -1.91 -11.35
N ALA A 218 -7.13 -2.96 -12.15
CA ALA A 218 -6.04 -3.92 -12.40
C ALA A 218 -4.82 -3.24 -13.04
N ILE A 219 -5.02 -2.44 -14.09
CA ILE A 219 -3.95 -1.66 -14.73
C ILE A 219 -3.35 -0.67 -13.73
N GLY A 220 -4.20 0.06 -12.99
CA GLY A 220 -3.76 0.98 -11.95
C GLY A 220 -2.88 0.29 -10.93
N LEU A 221 -3.32 -0.83 -10.35
CA LEU A 221 -2.57 -1.59 -9.34
C LEU A 221 -1.22 -2.09 -9.86
N ILE A 222 -1.15 -2.60 -11.09
CA ILE A 222 0.11 -3.06 -11.68
C ILE A 222 1.09 -1.88 -11.82
N LEU A 223 0.62 -0.75 -12.35
CA LEU A 223 1.45 0.43 -12.54
C LEU A 223 1.88 1.04 -11.19
N PHE A 224 0.97 1.13 -10.21
CA PHE A 224 1.28 1.58 -8.84
C PHE A 224 2.31 0.66 -8.16
N ALA A 225 2.12 -0.66 -8.22
CA ALA A 225 3.04 -1.61 -7.63
C ALA A 225 4.45 -1.51 -8.24
N ILE A 226 4.56 -1.42 -9.56
CA ILE A 226 5.84 -1.28 -10.25
C ILE A 226 6.50 0.05 -9.94
N SER A 227 5.76 1.17 -9.98
CA SER A 227 6.33 2.50 -9.69
C SER A 227 6.79 2.62 -8.24
N THR A 228 6.01 2.12 -7.30
CA THR A 228 6.36 2.09 -5.87
C THR A 228 7.60 1.23 -5.63
N ALA A 229 7.64 0.01 -6.19
CA ALA A 229 8.81 -0.86 -6.06
C ALA A 229 10.09 -0.21 -6.63
N ILE A 230 9.98 0.50 -7.77
CA ILE A 230 11.09 1.23 -8.35
C ILE A 230 11.55 2.38 -7.44
N SER A 231 10.62 3.17 -6.90
CA SER A 231 10.93 4.32 -6.04
C SER A 231 11.54 3.90 -4.70
N TRP A 232 10.98 2.90 -4.05
CA TRP A 232 11.49 2.36 -2.79
C TRP A 232 12.88 1.75 -2.90
N SER A 233 13.23 1.18 -4.06
CA SER A 233 14.60 0.69 -4.30
C SER A 233 15.63 1.81 -4.18
N TYR A 234 15.29 3.04 -4.54
CA TYR A 234 16.17 4.19 -4.40
C TYR A 234 16.42 4.57 -2.94
N TYR A 235 15.38 4.51 -2.09
CA TYR A 235 15.55 4.78 -0.67
C TYR A 235 16.57 3.82 -0.03
N GLY A 236 16.43 2.53 -0.32
CA GLY A 236 17.39 1.55 0.18
C GLY A 236 18.78 1.65 -0.46
N ASP A 237 18.90 2.04 -1.74
CA ASP A 237 20.19 2.37 -2.36
C ASP A 237 20.94 3.43 -1.54
N ARG A 238 20.22 4.50 -1.14
CA ARG A 238 20.83 5.59 -0.36
C ARG A 238 21.21 5.15 1.05
N CYS A 239 20.35 4.36 1.69
CA CYS A 239 20.65 3.80 3.00
C CYS A 239 21.85 2.83 2.95
N ALA A 240 21.89 1.95 1.96
CA ALA A 240 22.99 0.99 1.80
C ALA A 240 24.30 1.71 1.49
N GLU A 241 24.28 2.73 0.65
CA GLU A 241 25.45 3.57 0.34
C GLU A 241 25.96 4.30 1.59
N TYR A 242 25.06 4.87 2.38
CA TYR A 242 25.42 5.58 3.60
C TYR A 242 26.08 4.67 4.63
N LEU A 243 25.54 3.46 4.84
CA LEU A 243 26.01 2.54 5.88
C LEU A 243 27.26 1.76 5.45
N PHE A 244 27.35 1.33 4.20
CA PHE A 244 28.34 0.36 3.73
C PHE A 244 29.18 0.89 2.55
N GLY A 245 28.94 2.12 2.12
CA GLY A 245 29.63 2.76 1.00
C GLY A 245 29.10 2.35 -0.38
N PRO A 246 29.66 2.98 -1.46
CA PRO A 246 29.11 2.82 -2.83
C PRO A 246 29.13 1.38 -3.36
N ARG A 247 30.02 0.55 -2.85
CA ARG A 247 30.13 -0.86 -3.27
C ARG A 247 28.93 -1.70 -2.86
N ALA A 248 28.15 -1.26 -1.86
CA ALA A 248 26.96 -1.95 -1.38
C ALA A 248 25.74 -1.78 -2.28
N ILE A 249 25.73 -0.78 -3.18
CA ILE A 249 24.57 -0.48 -4.02
C ILE A 249 24.19 -1.66 -4.91
N LEU A 250 25.14 -2.26 -5.60
CA LEU A 250 24.84 -3.32 -6.55
C LEU A 250 24.38 -4.63 -5.84
N PRO A 251 25.04 -5.12 -4.78
CA PRO A 251 24.52 -6.24 -3.96
C PRO A 251 23.12 -5.95 -3.41
N TYR A 252 22.86 -4.75 -2.90
CA TYR A 252 21.55 -4.35 -2.41
C TYR A 252 20.47 -4.46 -3.49
N ARG A 253 20.72 -3.97 -4.71
CA ARG A 253 19.75 -4.06 -5.81
C ARG A 253 19.39 -5.48 -6.18
N TRP A 254 20.36 -6.39 -6.20
CA TRP A 254 20.09 -7.82 -6.41
C TRP A 254 19.27 -8.43 -5.28
N LEU A 255 19.61 -8.11 -4.03
CA LEU A 255 18.84 -8.56 -2.88
C LEU A 255 17.39 -8.04 -2.96
N TYR A 256 17.22 -6.78 -3.36
CA TYR A 256 15.91 -6.16 -3.54
C TYR A 256 15.07 -6.86 -4.62
N VAL A 257 15.65 -7.17 -5.78
CA VAL A 257 14.96 -7.92 -6.86
C VAL A 257 14.53 -9.30 -6.38
N ILE A 258 15.40 -10.01 -5.65
CA ILE A 258 15.07 -11.31 -5.07
C ILE A 258 13.94 -11.19 -4.04
N SER A 259 13.98 -10.16 -3.19
CA SER A 259 12.94 -9.94 -2.17
C SER A 259 11.57 -9.63 -2.78
N LEU A 260 11.50 -8.97 -3.93
CA LEU A 260 10.25 -8.76 -4.67
C LEU A 260 9.62 -10.08 -5.11
N PHE A 261 10.44 -10.99 -5.63
CA PHE A 261 9.97 -12.33 -6.01
C PHE A 261 9.48 -13.11 -4.79
N VAL A 262 10.26 -13.12 -3.71
CA VAL A 262 9.88 -13.78 -2.46
C VAL A 262 8.58 -13.21 -1.90
N GLY A 263 8.43 -11.89 -1.87
CA GLY A 263 7.21 -11.21 -1.40
C GLY A 263 5.96 -11.56 -2.21
N ALA A 264 6.11 -11.81 -3.52
CA ALA A 264 4.99 -12.22 -4.37
C ALA A 264 4.48 -13.65 -4.07
N VAL A 265 5.33 -14.52 -3.54
CA VAL A 265 5.02 -15.93 -3.28
C VAL A 265 4.57 -16.18 -1.84
N VAL A 266 5.09 -15.40 -0.89
CA VAL A 266 4.78 -15.53 0.54
C VAL A 266 3.33 -15.12 0.84
N GLN A 267 2.82 -15.51 2.01
CA GLN A 267 1.46 -15.16 2.46
C GLN A 267 1.34 -13.64 2.68
N LEU A 268 0.24 -13.07 2.21
CA LEU A 268 -0.01 -11.63 2.27
C LEU A 268 0.00 -11.07 3.72
N GLU A 269 -0.53 -11.83 4.66
CA GLU A 269 -0.54 -11.46 6.08
C GLU A 269 0.88 -11.29 6.65
N PHE A 270 1.80 -12.19 6.28
CA PHE A 270 3.21 -12.08 6.67
C PHE A 270 3.83 -10.79 6.11
N VAL A 271 3.58 -10.50 4.84
CA VAL A 271 4.10 -9.27 4.18
C VAL A 271 3.60 -8.02 4.88
N TRP A 272 2.29 -7.97 5.21
CA TRP A 272 1.72 -6.82 5.93
C TRP A 272 2.30 -6.66 7.34
N ASN A 273 2.40 -7.73 8.11
CA ASN A 273 2.94 -7.67 9.47
C ASN A 273 4.42 -7.26 9.46
N PHE A 274 5.21 -7.80 8.55
CA PHE A 274 6.62 -7.45 8.39
C PHE A 274 6.77 -5.98 7.98
N SER A 275 5.96 -5.50 7.05
CA SER A 275 5.95 -4.11 6.60
C SER A 275 5.57 -3.15 7.74
N ASP A 276 4.52 -3.44 8.49
CA ASP A 276 4.08 -2.60 9.61
C ASP A 276 5.18 -2.47 10.69
N ILE A 277 5.90 -3.56 11.00
CA ILE A 277 7.02 -3.54 11.95
C ILE A 277 8.18 -2.69 11.43
N THR A 278 8.58 -2.91 10.18
CA THR A 278 9.72 -2.19 9.60
C THR A 278 9.45 -0.70 9.45
N LEU A 279 8.23 -0.31 9.04
CA LEU A 279 7.82 1.09 8.99
C LEU A 279 7.79 1.75 10.37
N GLY A 280 7.31 1.03 11.40
CA GLY A 280 7.38 1.51 12.78
C GLY A 280 8.82 1.77 13.24
N LEU A 281 9.75 0.89 12.90
CA LEU A 281 11.18 1.05 13.19
C LEU A 281 11.80 2.23 12.42
N MET A 282 11.37 2.49 11.19
CA MET A 282 11.82 3.65 10.41
C MET A 282 11.31 4.97 10.99
N ALA A 283 10.09 5.00 11.51
CA ALA A 283 9.49 6.20 12.08
C ALA A 283 10.26 6.72 13.31
N LEU A 284 10.74 5.84 14.18
CA LEU A 284 11.39 6.22 15.43
C LEU A 284 12.59 7.17 15.26
N PRO A 285 13.64 6.85 14.47
CA PRO A 285 14.77 7.75 14.30
C PRO A 285 14.38 9.04 13.58
N ASN A 286 13.42 8.98 12.65
CA ASN A 286 12.96 10.16 11.94
C ASN A 286 12.20 11.13 12.85
N LEU A 287 11.31 10.65 13.72
CA LEU A 287 10.61 11.49 14.68
C LEU A 287 11.57 12.18 15.65
N ILE A 288 12.60 11.46 16.12
CA ILE A 288 13.66 12.04 16.95
C ILE A 288 14.38 13.16 16.17
N ALA A 289 14.74 12.91 14.91
CA ALA A 289 15.41 13.90 14.08
C ALA A 289 14.53 15.13 13.81
N ILE A 290 13.24 14.97 13.53
CA ILE A 290 12.29 16.09 13.34
C ILE A 290 12.21 16.96 14.60
N VAL A 291 12.07 16.35 15.78
CA VAL A 291 12.03 17.08 17.04
C VAL A 291 13.35 17.82 17.30
N ALA A 292 14.48 17.15 17.12
CA ALA A 292 15.79 17.75 17.33
C ALA A 292 16.08 18.92 16.37
N LEU A 293 15.62 18.83 15.14
CA LEU A 293 15.85 19.85 14.10
C LEU A 293 14.74 20.92 14.04
N SER A 294 13.71 20.84 14.88
CA SER A 294 12.55 21.76 14.84
C SER A 294 12.95 23.23 14.89
N GLY A 295 13.91 23.59 15.76
CA GLY A 295 14.44 24.95 15.86
C GLY A 295 15.12 25.45 14.59
N VAL A 296 15.86 24.57 13.91
CA VAL A 296 16.51 24.87 12.62
C VAL A 296 15.44 25.10 11.54
N VAL A 297 14.43 24.25 11.47
CA VAL A 297 13.32 24.39 10.51
C VAL A 297 12.60 25.72 10.70
N VAL A 298 12.27 26.09 11.95
CA VAL A 298 11.62 27.36 12.26
C VAL A 298 12.49 28.56 11.85
N SER A 299 13.79 28.50 12.12
CA SER A 299 14.71 29.58 11.74
C SER A 299 14.80 29.75 10.23
N LEU A 300 15.00 28.66 9.49
CA LEU A 300 15.07 28.68 8.02
C LEU A 300 13.75 29.15 7.40
N THR A 301 12.62 28.73 7.95
CA THR A 301 11.29 29.13 7.48
C THR A 301 11.06 30.63 7.68
N LYS A 302 11.40 31.18 8.83
CA LYS A 302 11.30 32.61 9.10
C LYS A 302 12.20 33.42 8.16
N ASP A 303 13.44 33.00 7.96
CA ASP A 303 14.36 33.64 7.04
C ASP A 303 13.82 33.60 5.59
N TYR A 304 13.34 32.43 5.12
CA TYR A 304 12.78 32.28 3.78
C TYR A 304 11.61 33.25 3.53
N PHE A 305 10.64 33.34 4.42
CA PHE A 305 9.48 34.22 4.25
C PHE A 305 9.77 35.70 4.54
N SER A 306 10.85 36.03 5.25
CA SER A 306 11.27 37.41 5.46
C SER A 306 11.95 38.01 4.24
N ARG A 307 12.51 37.18 3.35
CA ARG A 307 13.15 37.64 2.11
C ARG A 307 12.09 38.16 1.16
N LYS A 308 12.31 39.35 0.56
CA LYS A 308 11.54 39.80 -0.58
C LYS A 308 11.85 38.85 -1.74
N HIS A 309 10.94 37.94 -2.05
CA HIS A 309 11.05 37.10 -3.23
C HIS A 309 10.99 38.02 -4.46
N ILE A 310 12.12 38.31 -5.05
CA ILE A 310 12.19 38.98 -6.34
C ILE A 310 11.51 38.02 -7.30
N ARG A 311 10.34 38.40 -7.82
CA ARG A 311 9.74 37.73 -8.97
C ARG A 311 10.75 37.98 -10.12
N THR A 312 11.56 36.99 -10.43
CA THR A 312 12.25 36.93 -11.71
C THR A 312 11.17 36.69 -12.74
N ASN A 313 10.87 37.76 -13.50
CA ASN A 313 10.04 37.69 -14.70
C ASN A 313 10.66 36.73 -15.71
#